data_118401d4c4712d84880aedac6b4e033c
#
_entry.id   118401d4c4712d84880aedac6b4e033c
#
_cell.length_a   1.000
_cell.length_b   1.000
_cell.length_c   1.000
_cell.angle_alpha   90.00
_cell.angle_beta   90.00
_cell.angle_gamma   90.00
#
_symmetry.space_group_name_H-M   'P 1'
#
loop_
_entity.id
_entity.type
_entity.pdbx_description
1 polymer ?
#
loop_
_entity_poly.entity_id
_entity_poly.type
_entity_poly.pdbx_seq_one_letter_code
_entity_poly.pdbx_strand_id
1 'polypeptide(L)'
;MSDRRTGGRSGPLVRSLRAVGRGVSRPPAALGRRIRRVTHAQGAGESGLGKLIEVHAVHSMGDMLITMALASTIFFSVPTDEARGRVALYLAVTMAPFVLLAPVIGPLLDRIPHGRRAAMAGALLFRGVLALLITGAVATGELLLYPAALGVMVASKAYNIVRAAVVPRLLPQKISLVKANARITLTGLISAGVAAPLGLLLHLLGPQWPLYGAFVLTTIGAVMCFRLPHKVDLAKGERALHLEELARTRVVREPERGTGRNGGRRSSRDGAARASRNGGPRRTRGPVAWWRRRSERRERVLRAADSPVFKGLIANSSLRVLSGFLLFFLAFLLRDQPLPGMSTALALGVVGVAAGAGNGLGNVLGAWARDRAPEVILLLMLGLAVGTSIAAAVAYGTVTVLMVSTVAGLGQAMGKLSLDAMIQRDVPEVVRTSAFARSETVVQMAWVVGGAFGIALPLIGWLGMTVVAVLLIAGTAASAGTLLASARRGTPHPRVR
;
A
#
# COMPACT_ATOMS: atom_id res chain seq x y z
N MET A 1 44.76 -14.87 61.59
CA MET A 1 43.48 -14.19 61.57
C MET A 1 43.19 -13.92 60.13
N SER A 2 42.31 -14.73 59.52
CA SER A 2 42.00 -14.73 58.05
C SER A 2 40.66 -14.05 57.83
N ASP A 3 40.67 -12.99 57.03
CA ASP A 3 39.47 -12.26 56.61
C ASP A 3 38.99 -12.82 55.27
N ARG A 4 37.90 -13.59 55.26
CA ARG A 4 37.23 -14.13 54.08
C ARG A 4 36.22 -13.14 53.58
N ARG A 5 36.52 -12.42 52.53
CA ARG A 5 35.56 -11.61 51.78
C ARG A 5 34.60 -12.52 50.98
N THR A 6 33.35 -12.58 51.42
CA THR A 6 32.24 -13.22 50.73
C THR A 6 31.80 -12.37 49.53
N GLY A 7 32.20 -12.79 48.34
CA GLY A 7 31.71 -12.22 47.09
C GLY A 7 30.28 -12.67 46.77
N GLY A 8 29.30 -11.80 46.99
CA GLY A 8 27.89 -12.07 46.65
C GLY A 8 27.70 -12.22 45.13
N ARG A 9 27.41 -13.44 44.69
CA ARG A 9 26.99 -13.76 43.31
C ARG A 9 25.59 -13.16 43.08
N SER A 10 25.51 -12.04 42.38
CA SER A 10 24.24 -11.47 41.91
C SER A 10 23.56 -12.44 40.94
N GLY A 11 22.31 -12.83 41.23
CA GLY A 11 21.50 -13.79 40.48
C GLY A 11 21.24 -13.38 39.05
N PRO A 12 20.82 -14.31 38.18
CA PRO A 12 20.62 -14.09 36.75
C PRO A 12 19.62 -12.99 36.44
N LEU A 13 18.61 -12.76 37.28
CA LEU A 13 17.60 -11.68 37.15
C LEU A 13 18.21 -10.28 37.31
N VAL A 14 19.19 -10.09 38.21
CA VAL A 14 19.87 -8.81 38.40
C VAL A 14 20.81 -8.49 37.25
N ARG A 15 21.37 -9.53 36.57
CA ARG A 15 22.17 -9.36 35.36
C ARG A 15 21.29 -8.98 34.16
N SER A 16 20.10 -9.56 34.00
CA SER A 16 19.17 -9.21 32.92
C SER A 16 18.60 -7.79 33.09
N LEU A 17 18.24 -7.38 34.29
CA LEU A 17 17.79 -6.01 34.58
C LEU A 17 18.91 -4.97 34.38
N ARG A 18 20.17 -5.27 34.73
CA ARG A 18 21.33 -4.42 34.42
C ARG A 18 21.69 -4.39 32.93
N ALA A 19 21.37 -5.43 32.16
CA ALA A 19 21.53 -5.46 30.73
C ALA A 19 20.48 -4.58 30.00
N VAL A 20 19.23 -4.62 30.46
CA VAL A 20 18.15 -3.74 29.98
C VAL A 20 18.43 -2.28 30.36
N GLY A 21 18.82 -1.99 31.60
CA GLY A 21 19.18 -0.63 32.04
C GLY A 21 20.38 -0.04 31.29
N ARG A 22 21.37 -0.85 30.89
CA ARG A 22 22.50 -0.42 30.05
C ARG A 22 22.12 -0.16 28.58
N GLY A 23 21.00 -0.73 28.09
CA GLY A 23 20.43 -0.42 26.78
C GLY A 23 19.80 0.97 26.71
N VAL A 24 19.19 1.43 27.79
CA VAL A 24 18.48 2.72 27.88
C VAL A 24 19.44 3.91 28.09
N SER A 25 20.60 3.67 28.67
CA SER A 25 21.58 4.73 28.99
C SER A 25 22.57 5.07 27.85
N ARG A 26 22.41 4.51 26.64
CA ARG A 26 23.22 4.91 25.48
C ARG A 26 22.74 6.27 24.95
N PRO A 27 23.65 7.26 24.78
CA PRO A 27 23.24 8.60 24.35
C PRO A 27 22.48 8.52 23.03
N PRO A 28 21.38 9.26 22.85
CA PRO A 28 20.53 9.24 21.64
C PRO A 28 21.33 9.46 20.34
N ALA A 29 22.47 10.14 20.41
CA ALA A 29 23.42 10.29 19.32
C ALA A 29 24.07 8.98 18.83
N ALA A 30 24.23 7.96 19.70
CA ALA A 30 24.78 6.67 19.28
C ALA A 30 23.74 5.81 18.54
N LEU A 31 22.47 5.88 18.94
CA LEU A 31 21.36 5.25 18.26
C LEU A 31 21.13 5.88 16.88
N GLY A 32 21.12 7.21 16.81
CA GLY A 32 21.00 7.94 15.55
C GLY A 32 22.14 7.63 14.56
N ARG A 33 23.39 7.47 15.04
CA ARG A 33 24.51 7.03 14.20
C ARG A 33 24.36 5.59 13.68
N ARG A 34 23.82 4.67 14.47
CA ARG A 34 23.53 3.29 14.01
C ARG A 34 22.42 3.27 12.96
N ILE A 35 21.32 3.96 13.21
CA ILE A 35 20.22 4.07 12.24
C ILE A 35 20.75 4.65 10.92
N ARG A 36 21.51 5.74 10.98
CA ARG A 36 22.13 6.35 9.80
C ARG A 36 23.08 5.42 9.05
N ARG A 37 23.87 4.61 9.73
CA ARG A 37 24.72 3.59 9.07
C ARG A 37 23.90 2.57 8.29
N VAL A 38 22.77 2.11 8.81
CA VAL A 38 21.91 1.12 8.15
C VAL A 38 21.15 1.75 6.98
N THR A 39 20.59 2.95 7.16
CA THR A 39 19.83 3.65 6.10
C THR A 39 20.69 4.15 4.97
N HIS A 40 21.97 4.50 5.24
CA HIS A 40 22.94 5.01 4.25
C HIS A 40 23.85 3.91 3.66
N ALA A 41 23.68 2.64 4.05
CA ALA A 41 24.50 1.53 3.57
C ALA A 41 24.32 1.26 2.05
N GLN A 42 25.35 0.74 1.41
CA GLN A 42 25.36 0.32 0.00
C GLN A 42 25.14 1.49 -1.01
N GLY A 43 25.65 2.69 -0.70
CA GLY A 43 25.54 3.86 -1.58
C GLY A 43 24.20 4.63 -1.45
N ALA A 44 23.32 4.22 -0.55
CA ALA A 44 22.05 4.91 -0.32
C ALA A 44 22.23 6.33 0.24
N GLY A 45 23.34 6.61 0.93
CA GLY A 45 23.69 7.96 1.43
C GLY A 45 24.03 8.92 0.30
N GLU A 46 24.88 8.50 -0.61
CA GLU A 46 25.36 9.31 -1.76
C GLU A 46 24.25 9.52 -2.79
N SER A 47 23.44 8.50 -3.04
CA SER A 47 22.31 8.59 -3.98
C SER A 47 21.17 9.49 -3.49
N GLY A 48 21.06 9.74 -2.18
CA GLY A 48 19.96 10.45 -1.53
C GLY A 48 18.80 9.53 -1.12
N LEU A 49 18.83 8.23 -1.39
CA LEU A 49 17.81 7.28 -0.96
C LEU A 49 17.71 7.21 0.58
N GLY A 50 18.85 7.30 1.28
CA GLY A 50 18.88 7.35 2.75
C GLY A 50 18.09 8.53 3.31
N LYS A 51 18.22 9.71 2.72
CA LYS A 51 17.44 10.90 3.10
C LYS A 51 15.94 10.71 2.86
N LEU A 52 15.57 10.07 1.74
CA LEU A 52 14.16 9.75 1.46
C LEU A 52 13.58 8.77 2.49
N ILE A 53 14.37 7.78 2.93
CA ILE A 53 13.99 6.84 3.99
C ILE A 53 13.77 7.59 5.31
N GLU A 54 14.63 8.54 5.66
CA GLU A 54 14.47 9.38 6.86
C GLU A 54 13.19 10.23 6.80
N VAL A 55 12.90 10.89 5.67
CA VAL A 55 11.66 11.63 5.45
C VAL A 55 10.44 10.72 5.63
N HIS A 56 10.50 9.51 5.06
CA HIS A 56 9.39 8.56 5.18
C HIS A 56 9.21 8.04 6.60
N ALA A 57 10.29 7.88 7.37
CA ALA A 57 10.22 7.55 8.80
C ALA A 57 9.42 8.61 9.57
N VAL A 58 9.77 9.88 9.39
CA VAL A 58 9.09 11.01 10.04
C VAL A 58 7.62 11.11 9.60
N HIS A 59 7.35 10.91 8.30
CA HIS A 59 5.98 10.85 7.79
C HIS A 59 5.16 9.76 8.47
N SER A 60 5.70 8.54 8.60
CA SER A 60 5.01 7.40 9.21
C SER A 60 4.79 7.59 10.71
N MET A 61 5.71 8.26 11.41
CA MET A 61 5.50 8.64 12.82
C MET A 61 4.34 9.63 12.95
N GLY A 62 4.31 10.69 12.16
CA GLY A 62 3.22 11.66 12.15
C GLY A 62 1.87 11.03 11.78
N ASP A 63 1.88 10.07 10.84
CA ASP A 63 0.69 9.30 10.45
C ASP A 63 0.11 8.51 11.63
N MET A 64 0.99 7.86 12.38
CA MET A 64 0.58 7.09 13.56
C MET A 64 0.00 7.98 14.65
N LEU A 65 0.60 9.15 14.94
CA LEU A 65 0.09 10.07 15.95
C LEU A 65 -1.31 10.61 15.60
N ILE A 66 -1.54 10.98 14.33
CA ILE A 66 -2.88 11.41 13.88
C ILE A 66 -3.87 10.26 13.99
N THR A 67 -3.47 9.06 13.56
CA THR A 67 -4.34 7.87 13.64
C THR A 67 -4.77 7.58 15.08
N MET A 68 -3.84 7.69 16.04
CA MET A 68 -4.15 7.48 17.46
C MET A 68 -5.11 8.54 18.00
N ALA A 69 -4.89 9.81 17.67
CA ALA A 69 -5.78 10.90 18.10
C ALA A 69 -7.19 10.72 17.54
N LEU A 70 -7.32 10.41 16.25
CA LEU A 70 -8.61 10.18 15.62
C LEU A 70 -9.31 8.93 16.18
N ALA A 71 -8.56 7.83 16.36
CA ALA A 71 -9.10 6.61 16.94
C ALA A 71 -9.60 6.83 18.37
N SER A 72 -8.86 7.58 19.20
CA SER A 72 -9.28 7.86 20.57
C SER A 72 -10.57 8.69 20.61
N THR A 73 -10.69 9.69 19.73
CA THR A 73 -11.85 10.60 19.71
C THR A 73 -13.08 9.93 19.11
N ILE A 74 -12.95 9.26 17.96
CA ILE A 74 -14.09 8.69 17.25
C ILE A 74 -14.58 7.40 17.93
N PHE A 75 -13.64 6.60 18.47
CA PHE A 75 -13.94 5.26 18.90
C PHE A 75 -14.17 5.13 20.41
N PHE A 76 -13.41 5.86 21.25
CA PHE A 76 -13.47 5.69 22.71
C PHE A 76 -14.30 6.72 23.45
N SER A 77 -14.58 7.89 22.85
CA SER A 77 -15.28 8.98 23.53
C SER A 77 -16.82 8.94 23.45
N VAL A 78 -17.40 8.01 22.67
CA VAL A 78 -18.85 7.88 22.46
C VAL A 78 -19.38 6.50 22.80
N PRO A 79 -20.68 6.33 23.17
CA PRO A 79 -21.33 5.03 23.35
C PRO A 79 -21.19 4.16 22.09
N THR A 80 -21.21 2.82 22.27
CA THR A 80 -20.89 1.87 21.18
C THR A 80 -21.83 2.01 19.98
N ASP A 81 -23.13 2.25 20.20
CA ASP A 81 -24.11 2.37 19.11
C ASP A 81 -23.92 3.65 18.30
N GLU A 82 -23.67 4.78 18.96
CA GLU A 82 -23.31 6.03 18.26
C GLU A 82 -21.96 5.94 17.58
N ALA A 83 -20.98 5.26 18.19
CA ALA A 83 -19.67 5.08 17.61
C ALA A 83 -19.73 4.30 16.29
N ARG A 84 -20.62 3.31 16.16
CA ARG A 84 -20.84 2.57 14.90
C ARG A 84 -21.27 3.50 13.77
N GLY A 85 -22.27 4.34 14.01
CA GLY A 85 -22.74 5.32 13.02
C GLY A 85 -21.67 6.32 12.62
N ARG A 86 -20.93 6.88 13.61
CA ARG A 86 -19.81 7.82 13.37
C ARG A 86 -18.66 7.17 12.61
N VAL A 87 -18.29 5.93 12.95
CA VAL A 87 -17.25 5.19 12.23
C VAL A 87 -17.71 4.82 10.83
N ALA A 88 -18.98 4.44 10.62
CA ALA A 88 -19.53 4.20 9.30
C ALA A 88 -19.48 5.45 8.42
N LEU A 89 -19.87 6.61 8.97
CA LEU A 89 -19.74 7.91 8.28
C LEU A 89 -18.27 8.24 7.98
N TYR A 90 -17.38 8.07 8.94
CA TYR A 90 -15.93 8.25 8.74
C TYR A 90 -15.41 7.35 7.63
N LEU A 91 -15.79 6.07 7.62
CA LEU A 91 -15.42 5.13 6.58
C LEU A 91 -15.94 5.57 5.20
N ALA A 92 -17.19 6.00 5.11
CA ALA A 92 -17.79 6.51 3.86
C ALA A 92 -17.05 7.76 3.36
N VAL A 93 -16.80 8.72 4.24
CA VAL A 93 -16.07 9.96 3.93
C VAL A 93 -14.64 9.67 3.51
N THR A 94 -13.92 8.76 4.19
CA THR A 94 -12.56 8.38 3.83
C THR A 94 -12.45 7.64 2.51
N MET A 95 -13.57 7.09 2.01
CA MET A 95 -13.65 6.40 0.72
C MET A 95 -13.97 7.32 -0.46
N ALA A 96 -14.62 8.44 -0.21
CA ALA A 96 -14.94 9.41 -1.26
C ALA A 96 -13.72 9.81 -2.10
N PRO A 97 -12.51 10.07 -1.53
CA PRO A 97 -11.34 10.42 -2.35
C PRO A 97 -10.86 9.28 -3.23
N PHE A 98 -10.97 8.02 -2.78
CA PHE A 98 -10.52 6.89 -3.60
C PHE A 98 -11.37 6.73 -4.85
N VAL A 99 -12.68 6.98 -4.73
CA VAL A 99 -13.60 6.96 -5.87
C VAL A 99 -13.37 8.16 -6.79
N LEU A 100 -13.20 9.36 -6.20
CA LEU A 100 -13.08 10.61 -6.96
C LEU A 100 -11.68 10.86 -7.51
N LEU A 101 -10.63 10.52 -6.74
CA LEU A 101 -9.25 10.81 -7.11
C LEU A 101 -8.60 9.73 -7.96
N ALA A 102 -9.10 8.48 -7.95
CA ALA A 102 -8.55 7.40 -8.76
C ALA A 102 -8.39 7.75 -10.25
N PRO A 103 -9.40 8.37 -10.92
CA PRO A 103 -9.25 8.81 -12.30
C PRO A 103 -8.39 10.06 -12.47
N VAL A 104 -8.22 10.88 -11.43
CA VAL A 104 -7.56 12.20 -11.49
C VAL A 104 -6.07 12.11 -11.13
N ILE A 105 -5.69 11.15 -10.27
CA ILE A 105 -4.32 11.02 -9.76
C ILE A 105 -3.30 10.80 -10.90
N GLY A 106 -3.61 9.98 -11.90
CA GLY A 106 -2.72 9.74 -13.03
C GLY A 106 -2.40 11.03 -13.79
N PRO A 107 -3.41 11.74 -14.36
CA PRO A 107 -3.21 12.99 -15.06
C PRO A 107 -2.61 14.13 -14.21
N LEU A 108 -2.90 14.15 -12.90
CA LEU A 108 -2.33 15.16 -11.99
C LEU A 108 -0.83 14.95 -11.79
N LEU A 109 -0.38 13.72 -11.68
CA LEU A 109 1.05 13.38 -11.57
C LEU A 109 1.83 13.72 -12.84
N ASP A 110 1.22 13.52 -14.01
CA ASP A 110 1.82 13.86 -15.30
C ASP A 110 2.00 15.37 -15.46
N ARG A 111 1.18 16.17 -14.77
CA ARG A 111 1.24 17.65 -14.78
C ARG A 111 2.27 18.24 -13.82
N ILE A 112 2.89 17.46 -12.92
CA ILE A 112 3.93 17.94 -11.99
C ILE A 112 5.31 17.39 -12.43
N PRO A 113 5.85 17.82 -13.58
CA PRO A 113 7.16 17.36 -14.05
C PRO A 113 8.32 17.94 -13.22
N HIS A 114 8.09 19.06 -12.53
CA HIS A 114 9.08 19.80 -11.76
C HIS A 114 8.55 20.07 -10.35
N GLY A 115 9.44 20.10 -9.34
CA GLY A 115 9.06 20.45 -7.96
C GLY A 115 8.54 19.29 -7.11
N ARG A 116 8.98 18.05 -7.35
CA ARG A 116 8.58 16.88 -6.54
C ARG A 116 8.94 17.03 -5.07
N ARG A 117 10.06 17.71 -4.76
CA ARG A 117 10.44 18.02 -3.37
C ARG A 117 9.43 18.97 -2.73
N ALA A 118 9.04 20.01 -3.46
CA ALA A 118 8.04 20.97 -3.00
C ALA A 118 6.65 20.31 -2.86
N ALA A 119 6.27 19.40 -3.76
CA ALA A 119 5.02 18.65 -3.68
C ALA A 119 4.97 17.74 -2.44
N MET A 120 6.08 17.05 -2.12
CA MET A 120 6.17 16.25 -0.90
C MET A 120 6.13 17.11 0.35
N ALA A 121 6.87 18.24 0.36
CA ALA A 121 6.87 19.18 1.47
C ALA A 121 5.48 19.82 1.67
N GLY A 122 4.84 20.25 0.59
CA GLY A 122 3.48 20.79 0.61
C GLY A 122 2.44 19.81 1.16
N ALA A 123 2.51 18.54 0.75
CA ALA A 123 1.62 17.50 1.28
C ALA A 123 1.83 17.29 2.79
N LEU A 124 3.07 17.33 3.28
CA LEU A 124 3.37 17.22 4.71
C LEU A 124 2.92 18.44 5.50
N LEU A 125 3.17 19.66 4.99
CA LEU A 125 2.72 20.91 5.65
C LEU A 125 1.19 20.99 5.69
N PHE A 126 0.52 20.72 4.56
CA PHE A 126 -0.95 20.71 4.50
C PHE A 126 -1.53 19.75 5.55
N ARG A 127 -0.93 18.59 5.68
CA ARG A 127 -1.31 17.60 6.68
C ARG A 127 -1.07 18.09 8.11
N GLY A 128 0.03 18.81 8.35
CA GLY A 128 0.30 19.43 9.66
C GLY A 128 -0.74 20.48 10.01
N VAL A 129 -1.11 21.35 9.07
CA VAL A 129 -2.18 22.33 9.25
C VAL A 129 -3.52 21.66 9.56
N LEU A 130 -3.86 20.59 8.83
CA LEU A 130 -5.07 19.80 9.10
C LEU A 130 -5.03 19.14 10.48
N ALA A 131 -3.87 18.67 10.96
CA ALA A 131 -3.74 18.13 12.31
C ALA A 131 -4.04 19.22 13.37
N LEU A 132 -3.62 20.46 13.16
CA LEU A 132 -3.98 21.57 14.05
C LEU A 132 -5.48 21.91 14.00
N LEU A 133 -6.12 21.86 12.81
CA LEU A 133 -7.56 22.06 12.69
C LEU A 133 -8.34 20.96 13.43
N ILE A 134 -7.88 19.72 13.32
CA ILE A 134 -8.46 18.58 14.03
C ILE A 134 -8.35 18.77 15.55
N THR A 135 -7.29 19.44 16.06
CA THR A 135 -7.13 19.70 17.48
C THR A 135 -8.31 20.47 18.07
N GLY A 136 -8.80 21.49 17.36
CA GLY A 136 -10.01 22.23 17.75
C GLY A 136 -11.27 21.35 17.67
N ALA A 137 -11.43 20.65 16.55
CA ALA A 137 -12.61 19.78 16.33
C ALA A 137 -12.68 18.58 17.31
N VAL A 138 -11.56 18.09 17.79
CA VAL A 138 -11.49 17.05 18.84
C VAL A 138 -11.97 17.59 20.18
N ALA A 139 -11.66 18.86 20.48
CA ALA A 139 -12.09 19.51 21.72
C ALA A 139 -13.61 19.80 21.75
N THR A 140 -14.19 20.16 20.60
CA THR A 140 -15.59 20.59 20.48
C THR A 140 -16.54 19.50 19.97
N GLY A 141 -16.02 18.41 19.43
CA GLY A 141 -16.83 17.32 18.82
C GLY A 141 -17.49 17.70 17.50
N GLU A 142 -17.01 18.73 16.81
CA GLU A 142 -17.60 19.29 15.61
C GLU A 142 -17.51 18.38 14.39
N LEU A 143 -18.47 18.51 13.47
CA LEU A 143 -18.50 17.82 12.17
C LEU A 143 -17.28 18.11 11.29
N LEU A 144 -16.53 19.17 11.55
CA LEU A 144 -15.29 19.54 10.88
C LEU A 144 -14.21 18.45 10.99
N LEU A 145 -14.29 17.56 11.99
CA LEU A 145 -13.40 16.41 12.16
C LEU A 145 -13.35 15.55 10.90
N TYR A 146 -14.49 15.28 10.26
CA TYR A 146 -14.57 14.36 9.11
C TYR A 146 -13.90 14.91 7.84
N PRO A 147 -14.19 16.14 7.38
CA PRO A 147 -13.52 16.70 6.21
C PRO A 147 -12.02 16.94 6.47
N ALA A 148 -11.63 17.30 7.70
CA ALA A 148 -10.22 17.45 8.04
C ALA A 148 -9.47 16.10 8.03
N ALA A 149 -10.05 15.04 8.60
CA ALA A 149 -9.50 13.69 8.53
C ALA A 149 -9.38 13.20 7.08
N LEU A 150 -10.40 13.50 6.24
CA LEU A 150 -10.36 13.25 4.81
C LEU A 150 -9.17 13.94 4.15
N GLY A 151 -8.98 15.23 4.43
CA GLY A 151 -7.84 16.00 3.92
C GLY A 151 -6.49 15.42 4.32
N VAL A 152 -6.34 14.94 5.57
CA VAL A 152 -5.15 14.24 6.06
C VAL A 152 -4.89 12.98 5.23
N MET A 153 -5.90 12.18 4.95
CA MET A 153 -5.75 10.97 4.14
C MET A 153 -5.37 11.29 2.70
N VAL A 154 -6.00 12.30 2.08
CA VAL A 154 -5.64 12.77 0.72
C VAL A 154 -4.19 13.23 0.68
N ALA A 155 -3.76 14.03 1.65
CA ALA A 155 -2.39 14.51 1.74
C ALA A 155 -1.37 13.36 1.94
N SER A 156 -1.70 12.37 2.78
CA SER A 156 -0.89 11.17 2.98
C SER A 156 -0.75 10.35 1.68
N LYS A 157 -1.84 10.20 0.92
CA LYS A 157 -1.81 9.54 -0.40
C LYS A 157 -1.00 10.32 -1.42
N ALA A 158 -1.18 11.64 -1.50
CA ALA A 158 -0.40 12.51 -2.38
C ALA A 158 1.10 12.39 -2.11
N TYR A 159 1.51 12.44 -0.83
CA TYR A 159 2.90 12.20 -0.44
C TYR A 159 3.41 10.84 -0.93
N ASN A 160 2.67 9.76 -0.67
CA ASN A 160 3.08 8.40 -1.02
C ASN A 160 3.23 8.21 -2.54
N ILE A 161 2.38 8.85 -3.33
CA ILE A 161 2.42 8.80 -4.79
C ILE A 161 3.67 9.52 -5.32
N VAL A 162 3.92 10.76 -4.86
CA VAL A 162 5.13 11.51 -5.25
C VAL A 162 6.39 10.77 -4.80
N ARG A 163 6.40 10.22 -3.58
CA ARG A 163 7.50 9.38 -3.08
C ARG A 163 7.78 8.19 -4.02
N ALA A 164 6.75 7.48 -4.45
CA ALA A 164 6.92 6.33 -5.36
C ALA A 164 7.58 6.74 -6.69
N ALA A 165 7.27 7.93 -7.22
CA ALA A 165 7.90 8.49 -8.41
C ALA A 165 9.35 8.96 -8.17
N VAL A 166 9.72 9.28 -6.92
CA VAL A 166 11.08 9.73 -6.53
C VAL A 166 12.04 8.56 -6.32
N VAL A 167 11.56 7.42 -5.79
CA VAL A 167 12.39 6.24 -5.45
C VAL A 167 13.30 5.80 -6.60
N PRO A 168 12.82 5.59 -7.85
CA PRO A 168 13.67 5.14 -8.95
C PRO A 168 14.81 6.12 -9.28
N ARG A 169 14.60 7.43 -9.07
CA ARG A 169 15.57 8.49 -9.34
C ARG A 169 16.72 8.56 -8.31
N LEU A 170 16.46 8.05 -7.12
CA LEU A 170 17.43 7.99 -6.02
C LEU A 170 18.05 6.61 -5.87
N LEU A 171 17.75 5.67 -6.78
CA LEU A 171 18.22 4.30 -6.71
C LEU A 171 19.72 4.23 -7.02
N PRO A 172 20.58 3.75 -6.09
CA PRO A 172 21.98 3.48 -6.39
C PRO A 172 22.11 2.21 -7.24
N GLN A 173 23.15 2.11 -8.08
CA GLN A 173 23.38 0.95 -8.96
C GLN A 173 23.44 -0.40 -8.22
N LYS A 174 23.84 -0.41 -6.95
CA LYS A 174 23.98 -1.61 -6.12
C LYS A 174 22.69 -2.09 -5.44
N ILE A 175 21.59 -1.35 -5.55
CA ILE A 175 20.32 -1.66 -4.86
C ILE A 175 19.20 -1.79 -5.90
N SER A 176 18.49 -2.92 -5.91
CA SER A 176 17.29 -3.07 -6.75
C SER A 176 16.12 -2.24 -6.20
N LEU A 177 15.19 -1.84 -7.08
CA LEU A 177 13.98 -1.08 -6.72
C LEU A 177 13.16 -1.80 -5.64
N VAL A 178 13.09 -3.13 -5.72
CA VAL A 178 12.38 -3.96 -4.74
C VAL A 178 13.04 -3.85 -3.37
N LYS A 179 14.38 -3.90 -3.30
CA LYS A 179 15.13 -3.78 -2.06
C LYS A 179 15.01 -2.38 -1.45
N ALA A 180 14.98 -1.34 -2.29
CA ALA A 180 14.73 0.02 -1.86
C ALA A 180 13.32 0.19 -1.25
N ASN A 181 12.28 -0.30 -1.95
CA ASN A 181 10.91 -0.26 -1.45
C ASN A 181 10.72 -1.06 -0.16
N ALA A 182 11.34 -2.24 -0.05
CA ALA A 182 11.31 -3.03 1.18
C ALA A 182 11.93 -2.28 2.37
N ARG A 183 13.07 -1.60 2.16
CA ARG A 183 13.70 -0.76 3.20
C ARG A 183 12.80 0.40 3.62
N ILE A 184 12.17 1.08 2.68
CA ILE A 184 11.25 2.19 2.94
C ILE A 184 10.06 1.70 3.76
N THR A 185 9.41 0.61 3.32
CA THR A 185 8.24 0.03 4.01
C THR A 185 8.59 -0.44 5.43
N LEU A 186 9.71 -1.15 5.59
CA LEU A 186 10.16 -1.63 6.90
C LEU A 186 10.48 -0.47 7.84
N THR A 187 11.16 0.58 7.34
CA THR A 187 11.43 1.78 8.14
C THR A 187 10.14 2.48 8.55
N GLY A 188 9.16 2.61 7.64
CA GLY A 188 7.86 3.17 7.96
C GLY A 188 7.14 2.38 9.06
N LEU A 189 7.14 1.05 8.98
CA LEU A 189 6.53 0.18 9.99
C LEU A 189 7.21 0.31 11.37
N ILE A 190 8.54 0.29 11.41
CA ILE A 190 9.31 0.48 12.64
C ILE A 190 9.03 1.85 13.24
N SER A 191 9.02 2.89 12.41
CA SER A 191 8.77 4.27 12.85
C SER A 191 7.36 4.45 13.41
N ALA A 192 6.35 3.86 12.75
CA ALA A 192 4.99 3.83 13.28
C ALA A 192 4.91 3.06 14.61
N GLY A 193 5.60 1.91 14.72
CA GLY A 193 5.67 1.13 15.96
C GLY A 193 6.33 1.88 17.12
N VAL A 194 7.33 2.72 16.84
CA VAL A 194 7.95 3.60 17.85
C VAL A 194 7.03 4.78 18.20
N ALA A 195 6.29 5.30 17.22
CA ALA A 195 5.39 6.43 17.44
C ALA A 195 4.13 6.03 18.22
N ALA A 196 3.69 4.76 18.17
CA ALA A 196 2.50 4.31 18.87
C ALA A 196 2.59 4.49 20.41
N PRO A 197 3.62 3.99 21.12
CA PRO A 197 3.75 4.24 22.56
C PRO A 197 3.98 5.74 22.86
N LEU A 198 4.68 6.48 22.00
CA LEU A 198 4.84 7.93 22.15
C LEU A 198 3.49 8.64 22.04
N GLY A 199 2.65 8.26 21.08
CA GLY A 199 1.30 8.79 20.91
C GLY A 199 0.41 8.51 22.13
N LEU A 200 0.51 7.29 22.70
CA LEU A 200 -0.19 6.95 23.93
C LEU A 200 0.28 7.81 25.11
N LEU A 201 1.59 8.01 25.26
CA LEU A 201 2.16 8.86 26.30
C LEU A 201 1.70 10.32 26.15
N LEU A 202 1.70 10.85 24.93
CA LEU A 202 1.18 12.19 24.65
C LEU A 202 -0.32 12.28 24.96
N HIS A 203 -1.08 11.21 24.67
CA HIS A 203 -2.52 11.17 24.94
C HIS A 203 -2.84 11.24 26.45
N LEU A 204 -1.93 10.77 27.33
CA LEU A 204 -2.09 10.95 28.78
C LEU A 204 -2.07 12.40 29.22
N LEU A 205 -1.42 13.29 28.44
CA LEU A 205 -1.44 14.73 28.68
C LEU A 205 -2.73 15.40 28.19
N GLY A 206 -3.46 14.72 27.30
CA GLY A 206 -4.73 15.15 26.72
C GLY A 206 -4.88 14.65 25.26
N PRO A 207 -6.13 14.53 24.75
CA PRO A 207 -6.41 13.97 23.43
C PRO A 207 -5.84 14.79 22.26
N GLN A 208 -5.49 16.04 22.50
CA GLN A 208 -4.96 16.98 21.50
C GLN A 208 -3.44 16.85 21.32
N TRP A 209 -2.69 16.37 22.34
CA TRP A 209 -1.23 16.35 22.34
C TRP A 209 -0.61 15.50 21.22
N PRO A 210 -1.16 14.33 20.85
CA PRO A 210 -0.66 13.61 19.70
C PRO A 210 -0.73 14.40 18.39
N LEU A 211 -1.74 15.27 18.23
CA LEU A 211 -1.90 16.13 17.04
C LEU A 211 -0.85 17.24 16.97
N TYR A 212 -0.52 17.86 18.12
CA TYR A 212 0.60 18.79 18.19
C TYR A 212 1.93 18.10 17.87
N GLY A 213 2.14 16.88 18.37
CA GLY A 213 3.29 16.07 18.02
C GLY A 213 3.34 15.75 16.52
N ALA A 214 2.21 15.44 15.92
CA ALA A 214 2.11 15.20 14.47
C ALA A 214 2.42 16.46 13.66
N PHE A 215 1.94 17.63 14.07
CA PHE A 215 2.27 18.91 13.43
C PHE A 215 3.78 19.17 13.42
N VAL A 216 4.43 18.98 14.55
CA VAL A 216 5.89 19.14 14.66
C VAL A 216 6.62 18.18 13.72
N LEU A 217 6.24 16.88 13.73
CA LEU A 217 6.86 15.87 12.88
C LEU A 217 6.65 16.16 11.40
N THR A 218 5.43 16.52 10.98
CA THR A 218 5.14 16.83 9.57
C THR A 218 5.89 18.07 9.10
N THR A 219 6.04 19.09 9.95
CA THR A 219 6.85 20.29 9.67
C THR A 219 8.33 19.94 9.51
N ILE A 220 8.90 19.13 10.41
CA ILE A 220 10.27 18.62 10.29
C ILE A 220 10.42 17.83 8.97
N GLY A 221 9.47 16.94 8.65
CA GLY A 221 9.46 16.17 7.42
C GLY A 221 9.42 17.06 6.17
N ALA A 222 8.64 18.13 6.18
CA ALA A 222 8.58 19.09 5.09
C ALA A 222 9.92 19.79 4.86
N VAL A 223 10.58 20.25 5.93
CA VAL A 223 11.93 20.83 5.84
C VAL A 223 12.94 19.81 5.31
N MET A 224 12.84 18.54 5.74
CA MET A 224 13.72 17.47 5.26
C MET A 224 13.52 17.16 3.77
N CYS A 225 12.33 17.37 3.20
CA CYS A 225 12.09 17.19 1.76
C CYS A 225 12.98 18.13 0.91
N PHE A 226 13.26 19.34 1.36
CA PHE A 226 14.16 20.28 0.66
C PHE A 226 15.64 19.86 0.73
N ARG A 227 16.01 18.98 1.68
CA ARG A 227 17.36 18.40 1.75
C ARG A 227 17.60 17.24 0.77
N LEU A 228 16.58 16.81 0.04
CA LEU A 228 16.72 15.81 -1.04
C LEU A 228 17.54 16.38 -2.20
N PRO A 229 18.33 15.55 -2.91
CA PRO A 229 19.13 15.99 -4.05
C PRO A 229 18.29 16.64 -5.16
N HIS A 230 18.81 17.67 -5.82
CA HIS A 230 18.15 18.37 -6.93
C HIS A 230 17.76 17.48 -8.12
N LYS A 231 18.47 16.36 -8.32
CA LYS A 231 18.15 15.38 -9.38
C LYS A 231 16.75 14.80 -9.31
N VAL A 232 16.08 14.91 -8.15
CA VAL A 232 14.66 14.51 -7.96
C VAL A 232 13.73 15.35 -8.82
N ASP A 233 14.03 16.62 -9.00
CA ASP A 233 13.20 17.61 -9.73
C ASP A 233 13.54 17.72 -11.22
N LEU A 234 14.61 17.04 -11.69
CA LEU A 234 15.04 17.13 -13.09
C LEU A 234 14.21 16.22 -14.01
N ALA A 235 13.57 16.80 -15.02
CA ALA A 235 12.77 16.06 -16.02
C ALA A 235 13.61 15.35 -17.10
N LYS A 236 14.94 15.42 -17.06
CA LYS A 236 15.83 15.05 -18.19
C LYS A 236 15.85 13.55 -18.57
N GLY A 237 15.37 12.63 -17.71
CA GLY A 237 15.36 11.19 -18.03
C GLY A 237 14.10 10.72 -18.80
N GLU A 238 12.94 11.28 -18.52
CA GLU A 238 11.67 10.81 -19.11
C GLU A 238 11.47 11.26 -20.55
N ARG A 239 11.90 12.49 -20.91
CA ARG A 239 11.83 12.98 -22.29
C ARG A 239 12.76 12.23 -23.23
N ALA A 240 13.97 11.88 -22.80
CA ALA A 240 14.91 11.13 -23.62
C ALA A 240 14.40 9.72 -23.88
N LEU A 241 13.90 9.01 -22.86
CA LEU A 241 13.33 7.66 -23.00
C LEU A 241 12.06 7.68 -23.86
N HIS A 242 11.18 8.67 -23.68
CA HIS A 242 9.95 8.79 -24.46
C HIS A 242 10.22 9.12 -25.93
N LEU A 243 11.21 9.95 -26.22
CA LEU A 243 11.65 10.26 -27.59
C LEU A 243 12.34 9.06 -28.24
N GLU A 244 13.12 8.30 -27.49
CA GLU A 244 13.78 7.09 -27.97
C GLU A 244 12.76 5.96 -28.22
N GLU A 245 11.73 5.84 -27.40
CA GLU A 245 10.63 4.90 -27.58
C GLU A 245 9.74 5.28 -28.76
N LEU A 246 9.44 6.57 -28.95
CA LEU A 246 8.74 7.10 -30.13
C LEU A 246 9.59 6.91 -31.41
N ALA A 247 10.90 7.08 -31.34
CA ALA A 247 11.81 6.82 -32.44
C ALA A 247 11.85 5.34 -32.80
N ARG A 248 11.94 4.43 -31.82
CA ARG A 248 11.85 2.97 -32.03
C ARG A 248 10.50 2.54 -32.62
N THR A 249 9.40 3.11 -32.15
CA THR A 249 8.05 2.81 -32.68
C THR A 249 7.86 3.34 -34.11
N ARG A 250 8.53 4.44 -34.50
CA ARG A 250 8.54 4.94 -35.87
C ARG A 250 9.34 4.06 -36.82
N VAL A 251 10.51 3.59 -36.39
CA VAL A 251 11.36 2.71 -37.20
C VAL A 251 10.68 1.37 -37.49
N VAL A 252 9.88 0.84 -36.56
CA VAL A 252 9.11 -0.41 -36.76
C VAL A 252 7.88 -0.20 -37.67
N ARG A 253 7.48 1.05 -37.94
CA ARG A 253 6.30 1.39 -38.77
C ARG A 253 6.61 1.86 -40.17
N GLU A 254 7.86 1.94 -40.59
CA GLU A 254 8.19 2.10 -42.00
C GLU A 254 8.08 0.73 -42.71
N PRO A 255 7.11 0.54 -43.60
CA PRO A 255 7.08 -0.65 -44.45
C PRO A 255 8.30 -0.60 -45.37
N GLU A 256 9.04 -1.69 -45.43
CA GLU A 256 10.10 -1.91 -46.40
C GLU A 256 9.62 -1.52 -47.82
N ARG A 257 9.96 -0.33 -48.25
CA ARG A 257 9.91 -0.01 -49.68
C ARG A 257 11.06 -0.75 -50.33
N GLY A 258 10.69 -1.86 -50.95
CA GLY A 258 11.60 -2.70 -51.71
C GLY A 258 12.43 -1.89 -52.69
N THR A 259 13.72 -2.04 -52.59
CA THR A 259 14.69 -1.66 -53.64
C THR A 259 14.55 -2.64 -54.81
N GLY A 260 13.58 -2.34 -55.68
CA GLY A 260 13.48 -2.93 -57.00
C GLY A 260 14.28 -2.08 -58.01
N ARG A 261 15.51 -2.49 -58.28
CA ARG A 261 16.37 -2.01 -59.37
C ARG A 261 15.93 -2.75 -60.59
N ASN A 262 15.33 -2.03 -61.61
CA ASN A 262 15.66 -2.30 -63.01
C ASN A 262 15.13 -1.20 -63.94
N GLY A 263 15.99 -0.87 -64.87
CA GLY A 263 15.94 0.18 -65.82
C GLY A 263 14.92 0.02 -66.95
N GLY A 264 14.72 1.07 -67.69
CA GLY A 264 13.94 1.09 -68.92
C GLY A 264 13.43 2.48 -69.30
N ARG A 265 14.17 3.07 -70.17
CA ARG A 265 14.00 4.29 -70.96
C ARG A 265 12.59 4.55 -71.53
N ARG A 266 12.39 5.87 -71.78
CA ARG A 266 11.63 6.56 -72.84
C ARG A 266 10.16 6.88 -72.56
N SER A 267 9.91 8.15 -72.65
CA SER A 267 9.38 8.95 -73.76
C SER A 267 7.99 9.53 -73.50
N SER A 268 8.00 10.85 -73.46
CA SER A 268 7.09 11.83 -74.08
C SER A 268 5.61 11.85 -73.77
N ARG A 269 5.23 13.07 -73.38
CA ARG A 269 4.13 13.93 -73.87
C ARG A 269 2.68 13.63 -73.48
N ASP A 270 2.13 14.71 -72.98
CA ASP A 270 0.81 15.31 -73.26
C ASP A 270 -0.42 14.60 -72.60
N GLY A 271 -1.14 15.44 -71.89
CA GLY A 271 -2.54 15.20 -71.64
C GLY A 271 -3.12 15.84 -70.41
N ALA A 272 -3.63 17.03 -70.60
CA ALA A 272 -4.38 17.81 -69.62
C ALA A 272 -5.62 17.12 -69.10
N ALA A 273 -5.95 17.54 -67.86
CA ALA A 273 -7.29 17.67 -67.29
C ALA A 273 -8.21 16.44 -67.31
N ARG A 274 -8.56 15.99 -66.10
CA ARG A 274 -9.95 15.92 -65.66
C ARG A 274 -10.05 15.55 -64.21
N ALA A 275 -10.63 16.46 -63.46
CA ALA A 275 -11.16 16.19 -62.12
C ALA A 275 -12.09 14.97 -62.17
N SER A 276 -11.80 13.95 -61.39
CA SER A 276 -12.78 12.91 -61.08
C SER A 276 -12.90 12.78 -59.57
N ARG A 277 -14.03 13.22 -59.09
CA ARG A 277 -14.57 12.92 -57.77
C ARG A 277 -14.63 11.43 -57.60
N ASN A 278 -13.78 10.86 -56.76
CA ASN A 278 -14.00 9.51 -56.25
C ASN A 278 -14.39 9.59 -54.79
N GLY A 279 -15.70 9.46 -54.57
CA GLY A 279 -16.29 9.23 -53.27
C GLY A 279 -15.73 7.92 -52.70
N GLY A 280 -14.97 8.03 -51.64
CA GLY A 280 -14.57 6.86 -50.83
C GLY A 280 -15.81 6.10 -50.36
N PRO A 281 -15.75 4.77 -50.24
CA PRO A 281 -16.90 4.00 -49.87
C PRO A 281 -17.41 4.45 -48.48
N ARG A 282 -18.61 5.02 -48.48
CA ARG A 282 -19.41 5.21 -47.26
C ARG A 282 -19.54 3.84 -46.59
N ARG A 283 -18.72 3.59 -45.56
CA ARG A 283 -18.92 2.44 -44.69
C ARG A 283 -20.31 2.58 -44.07
N THR A 284 -21.26 1.92 -44.66
CA THR A 284 -22.58 1.71 -44.06
C THR A 284 -22.38 0.99 -42.74
N ARG A 285 -22.63 1.73 -41.65
CA ARG A 285 -22.65 1.18 -40.32
C ARG A 285 -23.90 0.30 -40.16
N GLY A 286 -23.88 -0.90 -40.75
CA GLY A 286 -24.96 -1.87 -40.62
C GLY A 286 -25.02 -2.41 -39.18
N PRO A 287 -26.19 -2.87 -38.71
CA PRO A 287 -26.40 -3.44 -37.37
C PRO A 287 -25.47 -4.63 -37.08
N VAL A 288 -25.03 -5.36 -38.11
CA VAL A 288 -24.10 -6.49 -38.01
C VAL A 288 -22.72 -6.06 -37.48
N ALA A 289 -22.24 -4.86 -37.82
CA ALA A 289 -20.95 -4.34 -37.34
C ALA A 289 -21.01 -3.97 -35.84
N TRP A 290 -22.18 -3.58 -35.34
CA TRP A 290 -22.39 -3.27 -33.92
C TRP A 290 -22.40 -4.56 -33.08
N TRP A 291 -23.10 -5.62 -33.57
CA TRP A 291 -23.12 -6.92 -32.90
C TRP A 291 -21.73 -7.59 -32.88
N ARG A 292 -20.96 -7.53 -33.98
CA ARG A 292 -19.57 -8.02 -33.99
C ARG A 292 -18.68 -7.29 -32.98
N ARG A 293 -18.75 -5.98 -32.89
CA ARG A 293 -17.97 -5.21 -31.90
C ARG A 293 -18.40 -5.54 -30.48
N ARG A 294 -19.67 -5.81 -30.25
CA ARG A 294 -20.19 -6.19 -28.93
C ARG A 294 -19.75 -7.59 -28.54
N SER A 295 -19.75 -8.56 -29.45
CA SER A 295 -19.23 -9.92 -29.21
C SER A 295 -17.71 -9.91 -29.00
N GLU A 296 -16.93 -9.20 -29.81
CA GLU A 296 -15.48 -9.04 -29.65
C GLU A 296 -15.12 -8.32 -28.33
N ARG A 297 -15.93 -7.36 -27.92
CA ARG A 297 -15.77 -6.70 -26.62
C ARG A 297 -16.07 -7.64 -25.47
N ARG A 298 -17.14 -8.44 -25.59
CA ARG A 298 -17.52 -9.46 -24.61
C ARG A 298 -16.46 -10.54 -24.47
N GLU A 299 -15.93 -11.05 -25.59
CA GLU A 299 -14.82 -12.01 -25.58
C GLU A 299 -13.55 -11.45 -24.99
N ARG A 300 -13.19 -10.18 -25.29
CA ARG A 300 -12.04 -9.51 -24.66
C ARG A 300 -12.22 -9.36 -23.17
N VAL A 301 -13.42 -9.01 -22.70
CA VAL A 301 -13.74 -8.89 -21.27
C VAL A 301 -13.68 -10.27 -20.60
N LEU A 302 -14.22 -11.31 -21.22
CA LEU A 302 -14.18 -12.68 -20.69
C LEU A 302 -12.75 -13.22 -20.62
N ARG A 303 -11.93 -13.01 -21.66
CA ARG A 303 -10.49 -13.38 -21.64
C ARG A 303 -9.70 -12.60 -20.61
N ALA A 304 -10.02 -11.31 -20.39
CA ALA A 304 -9.41 -10.51 -19.34
C ALA A 304 -9.83 -10.99 -17.94
N ALA A 305 -11.09 -11.40 -17.77
CA ALA A 305 -11.61 -11.91 -16.50
C ALA A 305 -10.99 -13.28 -16.11
N ASP A 306 -10.51 -14.06 -17.07
CA ASP A 306 -9.81 -15.33 -16.84
C ASP A 306 -8.28 -15.17 -16.76
N SER A 307 -7.78 -13.96 -16.87
CA SER A 307 -6.33 -13.74 -16.72
C SER A 307 -5.86 -14.04 -15.30
N PRO A 308 -4.66 -14.63 -15.13
CA PRO A 308 -4.09 -14.90 -13.81
C PRO A 308 -4.00 -13.63 -12.94
N VAL A 309 -3.70 -12.47 -13.54
CA VAL A 309 -3.65 -11.18 -12.84
C VAL A 309 -5.00 -10.79 -12.27
N PHE A 310 -6.10 -10.97 -13.02
CA PHE A 310 -7.44 -10.66 -12.53
C PHE A 310 -7.86 -11.60 -11.40
N LYS A 311 -7.55 -12.89 -11.51
CA LYS A 311 -7.79 -13.85 -10.42
C LYS A 311 -6.90 -13.59 -9.21
N GLY A 312 -5.65 -13.17 -9.42
CA GLY A 312 -4.77 -12.67 -8.35
C GLY A 312 -5.33 -11.43 -7.66
N LEU A 313 -5.96 -10.53 -8.42
CA LEU A 313 -6.65 -9.36 -7.86
C LEU A 313 -7.84 -9.78 -6.98
N ILE A 314 -8.67 -10.75 -7.40
CA ILE A 314 -9.77 -11.30 -6.59
C ILE A 314 -9.21 -11.91 -5.30
N ALA A 315 -8.18 -12.74 -5.39
CA ALA A 315 -7.54 -13.39 -4.25
C ALA A 315 -7.02 -12.38 -3.23
N ASN A 316 -6.26 -11.37 -3.69
CA ASN A 316 -5.75 -10.31 -2.82
C ASN A 316 -6.88 -9.43 -2.25
N SER A 317 -7.93 -9.18 -3.02
CA SER A 317 -9.11 -8.45 -2.55
C SER A 317 -9.83 -9.20 -1.42
N SER A 318 -9.92 -10.52 -1.49
CA SER A 318 -10.50 -11.35 -0.42
C SER A 318 -9.69 -11.24 0.89
N LEU A 319 -8.35 -11.24 0.81
CA LEU A 319 -7.48 -11.00 1.96
C LEU A 319 -7.65 -9.58 2.53
N ARG A 320 -7.96 -8.61 1.67
CA ARG A 320 -8.24 -7.23 2.10
C ARG A 320 -9.61 -7.09 2.78
N VAL A 321 -10.62 -7.82 2.29
CA VAL A 321 -11.93 -7.91 2.96
C VAL A 321 -11.75 -8.44 4.39
N LEU A 322 -10.97 -9.51 4.57
CA LEU A 322 -10.64 -10.04 5.90
C LEU A 322 -10.00 -8.96 6.79
N SER A 323 -8.99 -8.27 6.27
CA SER A 323 -8.26 -7.25 7.03
C SER A 323 -9.17 -6.08 7.45
N GLY A 324 -10.03 -5.59 6.54
CA GLY A 324 -11.00 -4.54 6.84
C GLY A 324 -12.07 -4.99 7.83
N PHE A 325 -12.59 -6.21 7.64
CA PHE A 325 -13.55 -6.82 8.53
C PHE A 325 -13.02 -6.94 9.96
N LEU A 326 -11.86 -7.57 10.14
CA LEU A 326 -11.28 -7.78 11.48
C LEU A 326 -11.00 -6.46 12.19
N LEU A 327 -10.52 -5.44 11.46
CA LEU A 327 -10.21 -4.16 12.08
C LEU A 327 -11.44 -3.57 12.79
N PHE A 328 -12.57 -3.50 12.12
CA PHE A 328 -13.76 -2.88 12.70
C PHE A 328 -14.56 -3.85 13.55
N PHE A 329 -14.73 -5.09 13.11
CA PHE A 329 -15.50 -6.09 13.87
C PHE A 329 -14.87 -6.38 15.23
N LEU A 330 -13.56 -6.66 15.28
CA LEU A 330 -12.87 -6.91 16.55
C LEU A 330 -12.76 -5.63 17.39
N ALA A 331 -12.60 -4.46 16.76
CA ALA A 331 -12.55 -3.22 17.48
C ALA A 331 -13.84 -2.99 18.29
N PHE A 332 -15.02 -3.21 17.69
CA PHE A 332 -16.30 -3.07 18.38
C PHE A 332 -16.60 -4.25 19.30
N LEU A 333 -16.34 -5.48 18.86
CA LEU A 333 -16.59 -6.67 19.64
C LEU A 333 -15.76 -6.67 20.94
N LEU A 334 -14.46 -6.40 20.88
CA LEU A 334 -13.57 -6.39 22.04
C LEU A 334 -13.78 -5.17 22.94
N ARG A 335 -14.41 -4.12 22.42
CA ARG A 335 -14.85 -3.00 23.24
C ARG A 335 -16.03 -3.40 24.13
N ASP A 336 -16.98 -4.15 23.59
CA ASP A 336 -18.19 -4.62 24.29
C ASP A 336 -17.89 -5.87 25.14
N GLN A 337 -17.14 -6.81 24.59
CA GLN A 337 -16.79 -8.09 25.19
C GLN A 337 -15.26 -8.31 25.09
N PRO A 338 -14.48 -7.80 26.05
CA PRO A 338 -13.02 -8.00 26.05
C PRO A 338 -12.65 -9.49 26.12
N LEU A 339 -11.46 -9.83 25.64
CA LEU A 339 -10.91 -11.18 25.77
C LEU A 339 -10.77 -11.57 27.26
N PRO A 340 -10.97 -12.86 27.62
CA PRO A 340 -10.90 -13.31 29.00
C PRO A 340 -9.58 -12.91 29.69
N GLY A 341 -9.69 -12.31 30.87
CA GLY A 341 -8.55 -11.85 31.67
C GLY A 341 -7.85 -10.60 31.16
N MET A 342 -8.43 -9.87 30.19
CA MET A 342 -7.81 -8.66 29.63
C MET A 342 -8.75 -7.46 29.74
N SER A 343 -8.18 -6.27 29.95
CA SER A 343 -8.92 -5.02 29.74
C SER A 343 -9.16 -4.77 28.25
N THR A 344 -10.17 -3.98 27.90
CA THR A 344 -10.47 -3.59 26.50
C THR A 344 -9.24 -3.05 25.78
N ALA A 345 -8.49 -2.14 26.42
CA ALA A 345 -7.31 -1.54 25.83
C ALA A 345 -6.20 -2.57 25.58
N LEU A 346 -6.01 -3.51 26.51
CA LEU A 346 -5.02 -4.58 26.36
C LEU A 346 -5.43 -5.55 25.24
N ALA A 347 -6.69 -5.98 25.19
CA ALA A 347 -7.20 -6.87 24.16
C ALA A 347 -7.03 -6.27 22.75
N LEU A 348 -7.41 -5.00 22.56
CA LEU A 348 -7.22 -4.28 21.31
C LEU A 348 -5.74 -4.10 20.96
N GLY A 349 -4.90 -3.79 21.96
CA GLY A 349 -3.46 -3.64 21.78
C GLY A 349 -2.80 -4.94 21.31
N VAL A 350 -3.11 -6.06 21.96
CA VAL A 350 -2.53 -7.38 21.61
C VAL A 350 -2.97 -7.84 20.21
N VAL A 351 -4.25 -7.63 19.84
CA VAL A 351 -4.76 -7.91 18.49
C VAL A 351 -4.07 -7.03 17.45
N GLY A 352 -3.90 -5.74 17.74
CA GLY A 352 -3.17 -4.81 16.87
C GLY A 352 -1.71 -5.19 16.67
N VAL A 353 -1.02 -5.62 17.76
CA VAL A 353 0.35 -6.12 17.71
C VAL A 353 0.43 -7.43 16.91
N ALA A 354 -0.53 -8.34 17.07
CA ALA A 354 -0.58 -9.60 16.32
C ALA A 354 -0.72 -9.34 14.82
N ALA A 355 -1.64 -8.46 14.40
CA ALA A 355 -1.80 -8.07 13.01
C ALA A 355 -0.57 -7.33 12.46
N GLY A 356 0.02 -6.42 13.24
CA GLY A 356 1.24 -5.69 12.88
C GLY A 356 2.45 -6.61 12.73
N ALA A 357 2.63 -7.56 13.65
CA ALA A 357 3.69 -8.56 13.58
C ALA A 357 3.52 -9.47 12.36
N GLY A 358 2.29 -9.92 12.07
CA GLY A 358 1.98 -10.67 10.87
C GLY A 358 2.35 -9.92 9.60
N ASN A 359 2.00 -8.63 9.52
CA ASN A 359 2.36 -7.78 8.38
C ASN A 359 3.88 -7.60 8.25
N GLY A 360 4.57 -7.36 9.36
CA GLY A 360 6.04 -7.28 9.40
C GLY A 360 6.70 -8.56 8.91
N LEU A 361 6.27 -9.72 9.43
CA LEU A 361 6.73 -11.05 9.00
C LEU A 361 6.46 -11.26 7.51
N GLY A 362 5.27 -10.87 7.01
CA GLY A 362 4.92 -10.96 5.59
C GLY A 362 5.86 -10.18 4.68
N ASN A 363 6.27 -8.99 5.07
CA ASN A 363 7.26 -8.21 4.32
C ASN A 363 8.64 -8.87 4.30
N VAL A 364 9.08 -9.46 5.43
CA VAL A 364 10.36 -10.18 5.51
C VAL A 364 10.32 -11.46 4.67
N LEU A 365 9.29 -12.29 4.86
CA LEU A 365 9.12 -13.54 4.11
C LEU A 365 8.94 -13.30 2.62
N GLY A 366 8.23 -12.22 2.22
CA GLY A 366 8.07 -11.82 0.83
C GLY A 366 9.40 -11.48 0.16
N ALA A 367 10.36 -10.94 0.92
CA ALA A 367 11.71 -10.71 0.40
C ALA A 367 12.48 -12.03 0.12
N TRP A 368 12.18 -13.10 0.83
CA TRP A 368 12.78 -14.44 0.66
C TRP A 368 12.04 -15.29 -0.37
N ALA A 369 10.75 -15.07 -0.53
CA ALA A 369 9.89 -15.86 -1.43
C ALA A 369 9.94 -15.41 -2.90
N ARG A 370 10.94 -14.60 -3.31
CA ARG A 370 11.04 -14.01 -4.65
C ARG A 370 11.14 -15.02 -5.79
N ASP A 371 11.70 -16.21 -5.50
CA ASP A 371 11.90 -17.26 -6.51
C ASP A 371 10.68 -18.21 -6.61
N ARG A 372 9.66 -18.00 -5.79
CA ARG A 372 8.44 -18.81 -5.80
C ARG A 372 7.36 -18.16 -6.66
N ALA A 373 6.51 -18.99 -7.27
CA ALA A 373 5.38 -18.52 -8.05
C ALA A 373 4.42 -17.68 -7.16
N PRO A 374 4.13 -16.42 -7.52
CA PRO A 374 3.28 -15.55 -6.73
C PRO A 374 1.86 -16.09 -6.56
N GLU A 375 1.39 -16.89 -7.51
CA GLU A 375 0.10 -17.60 -7.46
C GLU A 375 0.03 -18.57 -6.28
N VAL A 376 1.10 -19.33 -6.04
CA VAL A 376 1.19 -20.29 -4.93
C VAL A 376 1.16 -19.57 -3.60
N ILE A 377 1.85 -18.44 -3.50
CA ILE A 377 1.86 -17.62 -2.28
C ILE A 377 0.45 -17.09 -1.99
N LEU A 378 -0.25 -16.58 -3.00
CA LEU A 378 -1.65 -16.11 -2.83
C LEU A 378 -2.58 -17.21 -2.35
N LEU A 379 -2.49 -18.40 -2.97
CA LEU A 379 -3.32 -19.56 -2.59
C LEU A 379 -3.01 -20.03 -1.16
N LEU A 380 -1.73 -20.04 -0.78
CA LEU A 380 -1.33 -20.40 0.59
C LEU A 380 -1.90 -19.39 1.60
N MET A 381 -1.80 -18.09 1.33
CA MET A 381 -2.34 -17.06 2.21
C MET A 381 -3.86 -17.15 2.33
N LEU A 382 -4.57 -17.41 1.22
CA LEU A 382 -6.03 -17.65 1.24
C LEU A 382 -6.38 -18.89 2.06
N GLY A 383 -5.67 -20.00 1.86
CA GLY A 383 -5.88 -21.23 2.62
C GLY A 383 -5.68 -21.04 4.13
N LEU A 384 -4.61 -20.33 4.51
CA LEU A 384 -4.36 -19.98 5.93
C LEU A 384 -5.45 -19.06 6.48
N ALA A 385 -5.88 -18.05 5.70
CA ALA A 385 -6.93 -17.14 6.12
C ALA A 385 -8.28 -17.86 6.31
N VAL A 386 -8.66 -18.74 5.38
CA VAL A 386 -9.85 -19.58 5.50
C VAL A 386 -9.75 -20.50 6.73
N GLY A 387 -8.64 -21.23 6.87
CA GLY A 387 -8.46 -22.17 7.97
C GLY A 387 -8.51 -21.50 9.34
N THR A 388 -7.83 -20.37 9.52
CA THR A 388 -7.83 -19.64 10.80
C THR A 388 -9.19 -18.96 11.07
N SER A 389 -9.91 -18.51 10.03
CA SER A 389 -11.25 -17.94 10.19
C SER A 389 -12.26 -19.02 10.59
N ILE A 390 -12.17 -20.22 10.01
CA ILE A 390 -13.00 -21.37 10.42
C ILE A 390 -12.68 -21.78 11.85
N ALA A 391 -11.40 -21.88 12.20
CA ALA A 391 -10.99 -22.21 13.57
C ALA A 391 -11.53 -21.19 14.57
N ALA A 392 -11.52 -19.90 14.22
CA ALA A 392 -12.10 -18.85 15.05
C ALA A 392 -13.64 -18.86 15.10
N ALA A 393 -14.29 -19.37 14.07
CA ALA A 393 -15.73 -19.56 14.03
C ALA A 393 -16.18 -20.73 14.94
N VAL A 394 -15.42 -21.85 14.93
CA VAL A 394 -15.74 -23.06 15.69
C VAL A 394 -15.34 -22.90 17.18
N ALA A 395 -14.16 -22.36 17.43
CA ALA A 395 -13.60 -22.20 18.78
C ALA A 395 -13.18 -20.74 19.01
N TYR A 396 -14.18 -19.86 19.15
CA TYR A 396 -13.93 -18.44 19.41
C TYR A 396 -13.21 -18.25 20.75
N GLY A 397 -12.04 -17.66 20.71
CA GLY A 397 -11.22 -17.41 21.91
C GLY A 397 -9.97 -16.61 21.62
N THR A 398 -9.21 -16.29 22.67
CA THR A 398 -8.01 -15.45 22.57
C THR A 398 -7.02 -15.96 21.52
N VAL A 399 -6.71 -17.25 21.55
CA VAL A 399 -5.72 -17.86 20.65
C VAL A 399 -6.15 -17.76 19.19
N THR A 400 -7.39 -18.12 18.88
CA THR A 400 -7.90 -18.11 17.51
C THR A 400 -8.06 -16.70 16.96
N VAL A 401 -8.44 -15.71 17.78
CA VAL A 401 -8.50 -14.29 17.42
C VAL A 401 -7.09 -13.76 17.10
N LEU A 402 -6.08 -14.11 17.89
CA LEU A 402 -4.70 -13.71 17.63
C LEU A 402 -4.14 -14.39 16.37
N MET A 403 -4.44 -15.67 16.16
CA MET A 403 -4.05 -16.40 14.96
C MET A 403 -4.63 -15.77 13.70
N VAL A 404 -5.95 -15.52 13.64
CA VAL A 404 -6.58 -14.93 12.46
C VAL A 404 -6.07 -13.50 12.21
N SER A 405 -5.81 -12.73 13.27
CA SER A 405 -5.27 -11.37 13.15
C SER A 405 -3.83 -11.37 12.59
N THR A 406 -2.99 -12.30 13.08
CA THR A 406 -1.62 -12.48 12.56
C THR A 406 -1.63 -12.90 11.09
N VAL A 407 -2.49 -13.87 10.72
CA VAL A 407 -2.63 -14.35 9.35
C VAL A 407 -3.21 -13.27 8.44
N ALA A 408 -4.15 -12.45 8.92
CA ALA A 408 -4.65 -11.30 8.15
C ALA A 408 -3.55 -10.29 7.85
N GLY A 409 -2.70 -9.94 8.81
CA GLY A 409 -1.53 -9.10 8.61
C GLY A 409 -0.53 -9.68 7.62
N LEU A 410 -0.19 -10.96 7.81
CA LEU A 410 0.70 -11.71 6.91
C LEU A 410 0.16 -11.76 5.48
N GLY A 411 -1.11 -12.11 5.31
CA GLY A 411 -1.80 -12.19 4.03
C GLY A 411 -1.89 -10.83 3.34
N GLN A 412 -2.06 -9.74 4.10
CA GLN A 412 -2.06 -8.38 3.57
C GLN A 412 -0.72 -8.02 2.91
N ALA A 413 0.41 -8.33 3.54
CA ALA A 413 1.73 -8.04 3.01
C ALA A 413 2.09 -8.96 1.84
N MET A 414 1.97 -10.28 2.04
CA MET A 414 2.32 -11.28 1.03
C MET A 414 1.41 -11.21 -0.19
N GLY A 415 0.10 -11.00 0.01
CA GLY A 415 -0.88 -10.86 -1.06
C GLY A 415 -0.58 -9.66 -1.95
N LYS A 416 -0.25 -8.52 -1.35
CA LYS A 416 0.16 -7.32 -2.10
C LYS A 416 1.42 -7.57 -2.92
N LEU A 417 2.47 -8.11 -2.31
CA LEU A 417 3.73 -8.41 -3.00
C LEU A 417 3.54 -9.38 -4.17
N SER A 418 2.70 -10.40 -3.98
CA SER A 418 2.40 -11.40 -5.02
C SER A 418 1.61 -10.79 -6.17
N LEU A 419 0.57 -9.99 -5.89
CA LEU A 419 -0.20 -9.30 -6.93
C LEU A 419 0.68 -8.32 -7.73
N ASP A 420 1.53 -7.56 -7.06
CA ASP A 420 2.45 -6.63 -7.69
C ASP A 420 3.44 -7.36 -8.60
N ALA A 421 3.94 -8.53 -8.19
CA ALA A 421 4.81 -9.38 -8.99
C ALA A 421 4.10 -9.93 -10.25
N MET A 422 2.84 -10.36 -10.12
CA MET A 422 2.02 -10.81 -11.26
C MET A 422 1.77 -9.66 -12.25
N ILE A 423 1.44 -8.47 -11.78
CA ILE A 423 1.26 -7.30 -12.65
C ILE A 423 2.56 -6.96 -13.38
N GLN A 424 3.70 -6.99 -12.68
CA GLN A 424 5.01 -6.71 -13.30
C GLN A 424 5.39 -7.74 -14.37
N ARG A 425 5.06 -9.01 -14.16
CA ARG A 425 5.36 -10.12 -15.07
C ARG A 425 4.45 -10.14 -16.30
N ASP A 426 3.13 -10.04 -16.08
CA ASP A 426 2.12 -10.41 -17.07
C ASP A 426 1.51 -9.19 -17.80
N VAL A 427 1.69 -7.97 -17.28
CA VAL A 427 1.11 -6.76 -17.88
C VAL A 427 2.16 -6.00 -18.70
N PRO A 428 1.86 -5.67 -19.97
CA PRO A 428 2.74 -4.88 -20.83
C PRO A 428 3.11 -3.54 -20.21
N GLU A 429 4.35 -3.09 -20.41
CA GLU A 429 4.91 -1.89 -19.78
C GLU A 429 4.09 -0.63 -20.02
N VAL A 430 3.57 -0.47 -21.24
CA VAL A 430 2.74 0.69 -21.66
C VAL A 430 1.50 0.90 -20.78
N VAL A 431 0.88 -0.17 -20.27
CA VAL A 431 -0.36 -0.11 -19.48
C VAL A 431 -0.15 -0.51 -18.01
N ARG A 432 1.08 -0.85 -17.63
CA ARG A 432 1.41 -1.36 -16.29
C ARG A 432 1.09 -0.37 -15.18
N THR A 433 1.43 0.91 -15.37
CA THR A 433 1.12 1.98 -14.40
C THR A 433 -0.38 2.10 -14.15
N SER A 434 -1.18 2.05 -15.23
CA SER A 434 -2.65 2.07 -15.13
C SER A 434 -3.21 0.82 -14.45
N ALA A 435 -2.60 -0.35 -14.68
CA ALA A 435 -2.97 -1.60 -14.01
C ALA A 435 -2.71 -1.53 -12.50
N PHE A 436 -1.55 -1.00 -12.08
CA PHE A 436 -1.24 -0.77 -10.66
C PHE A 436 -2.24 0.18 -10.01
N ALA A 437 -2.55 1.31 -10.64
CA ALA A 437 -3.50 2.28 -10.09
C ALA A 437 -4.90 1.68 -9.90
N ARG A 438 -5.39 0.93 -10.89
CA ARG A 438 -6.70 0.27 -10.84
C ARG A 438 -6.73 -0.85 -9.79
N SER A 439 -5.68 -1.68 -9.73
CA SER A 439 -5.61 -2.75 -8.74
C SER A 439 -5.58 -2.20 -7.32
N GLU A 440 -4.85 -1.11 -7.06
CA GLU A 440 -4.81 -0.46 -5.75
C GLU A 440 -6.20 0.06 -5.34
N THR A 441 -6.94 0.68 -6.29
CA THR A 441 -8.31 1.15 -6.03
C THR A 441 -9.23 -0.01 -5.67
N VAL A 442 -9.21 -1.11 -6.43
CA VAL A 442 -10.07 -2.28 -6.17
C VAL A 442 -9.74 -2.91 -4.81
N VAL A 443 -8.46 -3.07 -4.52
CA VAL A 443 -7.98 -3.65 -3.25
C VAL A 443 -8.38 -2.76 -2.06
N GLN A 444 -8.33 -1.44 -2.23
CA GLN A 444 -8.78 -0.51 -1.19
C GLN A 444 -10.30 -0.56 -0.99
N MET A 445 -11.08 -0.65 -2.09
CA MET A 445 -12.53 -0.82 -2.02
C MET A 445 -12.91 -2.13 -1.31
N ALA A 446 -12.18 -3.21 -1.58
CA ALA A 446 -12.40 -4.49 -0.91
C ALA A 446 -12.18 -4.39 0.61
N TRP A 447 -11.16 -3.64 1.05
CA TRP A 447 -10.94 -3.38 2.48
C TRP A 447 -12.11 -2.65 3.13
N VAL A 448 -12.70 -1.68 2.43
CA VAL A 448 -13.87 -0.94 2.89
C VAL A 448 -15.10 -1.80 3.01
N VAL A 449 -15.35 -2.60 1.98
CA VAL A 449 -16.47 -3.56 1.98
C VAL A 449 -16.35 -4.49 3.19
N GLY A 450 -15.13 -5.02 3.45
CA GLY A 450 -14.87 -5.79 4.66
C GLY A 450 -15.17 -5.02 5.94
N GLY A 451 -14.72 -3.77 6.02
CA GLY A 451 -15.01 -2.89 7.16
C GLY A 451 -16.49 -2.61 7.37
N ALA A 452 -17.22 -2.38 6.28
CA ALA A 452 -18.67 -2.18 6.33
C ALA A 452 -19.41 -3.42 6.88
N PHE A 453 -19.04 -4.62 6.45
CA PHE A 453 -19.54 -5.86 7.04
C PHE A 453 -19.19 -5.96 8.53
N GLY A 454 -17.95 -5.60 8.92
CA GLY A 454 -17.52 -5.63 10.30
C GLY A 454 -18.29 -4.67 11.22
N ILE A 455 -18.76 -3.53 10.69
CA ILE A 455 -19.59 -2.56 11.43
C ILE A 455 -21.05 -3.00 11.48
N ALA A 456 -21.56 -3.58 10.38
CA ALA A 456 -22.98 -3.89 10.22
C ALA A 456 -23.42 -5.15 10.99
N LEU A 457 -22.51 -6.11 11.21
CA LEU A 457 -22.84 -7.39 11.85
C LEU A 457 -23.09 -7.23 13.36
N PRO A 458 -23.96 -8.10 13.93
CA PRO A 458 -24.08 -8.24 15.37
C PRO A 458 -22.74 -8.60 16.02
N LEU A 459 -22.49 -8.08 17.24
CA LEU A 459 -21.24 -8.33 17.98
C LEU A 459 -21.24 -9.74 18.63
N ILE A 460 -21.31 -10.76 17.78
CA ILE A 460 -21.26 -12.17 18.17
C ILE A 460 -20.02 -12.77 17.51
N GLY A 461 -19.02 -13.16 18.34
CA GLY A 461 -17.69 -13.54 17.85
C GLY A 461 -17.71 -14.67 16.81
N TRP A 462 -18.36 -15.79 17.11
CA TRP A 462 -18.43 -16.94 16.20
C TRP A 462 -19.19 -16.60 14.90
N LEU A 463 -20.28 -15.79 14.97
CA LEU A 463 -21.05 -15.38 13.80
C LEU A 463 -20.21 -14.53 12.83
N GLY A 464 -19.51 -13.53 13.35
CA GLY A 464 -18.63 -12.68 12.53
C GLY A 464 -17.52 -13.49 11.86
N MET A 465 -16.90 -14.42 12.59
CA MET A 465 -15.86 -15.30 12.01
C MET A 465 -16.43 -16.24 10.96
N THR A 466 -17.66 -16.74 11.14
CA THR A 466 -18.34 -17.56 10.13
C THR A 466 -18.60 -16.76 8.85
N VAL A 467 -19.13 -15.55 8.96
CA VAL A 467 -19.40 -14.69 7.78
C VAL A 467 -18.13 -14.42 7.00
N VAL A 468 -17.04 -14.03 7.67
CA VAL A 468 -15.79 -13.77 6.95
C VAL A 468 -15.18 -15.04 6.37
N ALA A 469 -15.32 -16.19 7.03
CA ALA A 469 -14.88 -17.47 6.47
C ALA A 469 -15.64 -17.82 5.16
N VAL A 470 -16.95 -17.62 5.12
CA VAL A 470 -17.76 -17.82 3.91
C VAL A 470 -17.33 -16.88 2.77
N LEU A 471 -17.09 -15.59 3.07
CA LEU A 471 -16.59 -14.63 2.09
C LEU A 471 -15.22 -15.03 1.53
N LEU A 472 -14.32 -15.51 2.38
CA LEU A 472 -13.00 -16.00 1.98
C LEU A 472 -13.09 -17.28 1.14
N ILE A 473 -13.98 -18.22 1.49
CA ILE A 473 -14.22 -19.45 0.71
C ILE A 473 -14.74 -19.07 -0.68
N ALA A 474 -15.70 -18.15 -0.78
CA ALA A 474 -16.22 -17.67 -2.06
C ALA A 474 -15.12 -17.02 -2.92
N GLY A 475 -14.27 -16.17 -2.33
CA GLY A 475 -13.12 -15.57 -3.01
C GLY A 475 -12.08 -16.59 -3.45
N THR A 476 -11.82 -17.62 -2.64
CA THR A 476 -10.93 -18.71 -2.95
C THR A 476 -11.49 -19.54 -4.13
N ALA A 477 -12.76 -19.91 -4.09
CA ALA A 477 -13.40 -20.65 -5.16
C ALA A 477 -13.38 -19.88 -6.50
N ALA A 478 -13.59 -18.56 -6.45
CA ALA A 478 -13.57 -17.69 -7.63
C ALA A 478 -12.17 -17.52 -8.25
N SER A 479 -11.09 -17.77 -7.51
CA SER A 479 -9.71 -17.49 -7.94
C SER A 479 -8.85 -18.74 -8.09
N ALA A 480 -9.07 -19.80 -7.30
CA ALA A 480 -8.16 -20.94 -7.18
C ALA A 480 -7.92 -21.70 -8.48
N GLY A 481 -8.96 -21.97 -9.28
CA GLY A 481 -8.83 -22.76 -10.50
C GLY A 481 -7.80 -22.21 -11.50
N THR A 482 -7.91 -20.93 -11.82
CA THR A 482 -6.99 -20.26 -12.76
C THR A 482 -5.60 -20.06 -12.15
N LEU A 483 -5.51 -19.74 -10.85
CA LEU A 483 -4.22 -19.60 -10.17
C LEU A 483 -3.46 -20.92 -10.10
N LEU A 484 -4.14 -22.03 -9.80
CA LEU A 484 -3.56 -23.38 -9.83
C LEU A 484 -3.09 -23.77 -11.22
N ALA A 485 -3.90 -23.49 -12.25
CA ALA A 485 -3.54 -23.76 -13.64
C ALA A 485 -2.34 -22.91 -14.09
N SER A 486 -2.24 -21.66 -13.64
CA SER A 486 -1.09 -20.78 -13.90
C SER A 486 0.17 -21.27 -13.18
N ALA A 487 0.06 -21.65 -11.91
CA ALA A 487 1.17 -22.17 -11.11
C ALA A 487 1.75 -23.48 -11.72
N ARG A 488 0.88 -24.38 -12.23
CA ARG A 488 1.30 -25.65 -12.86
C ARG A 488 2.02 -25.46 -14.19
N ARG A 489 1.70 -24.39 -14.94
CA ARG A 489 2.35 -24.10 -16.24
C ARG A 489 3.79 -23.63 -16.11
N GLY A 490 4.25 -23.31 -14.92
CA GLY A 490 5.58 -22.77 -14.66
C GLY A 490 5.78 -21.36 -15.22
N THR A 491 6.70 -20.61 -14.64
CA THR A 491 7.16 -19.33 -15.22
C THR A 491 8.09 -19.66 -16.39
N PRO A 492 7.86 -19.12 -17.61
CA PRO A 492 8.91 -19.11 -18.61
C PRO A 492 10.04 -18.24 -18.04
N HIS A 493 11.18 -18.85 -17.74
CA HIS A 493 12.38 -18.06 -17.43
C HIS A 493 12.67 -17.18 -18.65
N PRO A 494 12.82 -15.85 -18.49
CA PRO A 494 13.40 -15.04 -19.55
C PRO A 494 14.79 -15.56 -19.77
N ARG A 495 15.03 -16.20 -20.91
CA ARG A 495 16.37 -16.53 -21.37
C ARG A 495 17.07 -15.19 -21.57
N VAL A 496 17.97 -14.87 -20.66
CA VAL A 496 18.96 -13.80 -20.88
C VAL A 496 19.80 -14.23 -22.07
N ARG A 497 19.57 -13.57 -23.21
CA ARG A 497 20.53 -13.55 -24.32
C ARG A 497 21.39 -12.34 -24.22
#